data_779ec227d5c9c3c687376868a7077520
#
_entry.id   779ec227d5c9c3c687376868a7077520
#
_cell.length_a   1.000
_cell.length_b   1.000
_cell.length_c   1.000
_cell.angle_alpha   90.00
_cell.angle_beta   90.00
_cell.angle_gamma   90.00
#
_symmetry.space_group_name_H-M   'P 1'
#
loop_
_entity.id
_entity.type
_entity.pdbx_description
1 polymer ?
#
loop_
_entity_poly.entity_id
_entity_poly.type
_entity_poly.pdbx_seq_one_letter_code
_entity_poly.pdbx_strand_id
1 'polypeptide(L)'
;QTKELVLDYNQNNFSFEFTSTNYLNPGKNRFRYRLEKYDDKWIETDASHRSVSYSKVPKGTYNFEIMTANNDGVWGELTSLKIIIKPAPWLSNWAIVAYILLVLLILYALIRYYNYQRKLKMYYYLEEREREQKEEYHQAQLTFFTNVSHDFRTPLSLILAALEPIKAGNLAGKYISILENNAKRLLALVNEVMDFRSLQNNKIKLNIQIGNWNQFVSDNCSDFSESAEQKRIRYTVEQDPSIAANYYFDKKIMEKILLNLLNNAFKYTPEGGYIKVETLSDIRNFTSTHANKIIIQSGNETRNLFGLVISDSGVGISEASIRHIFERYYRVSESSGTQHLGSGIGLA
;
A
#
# COMPACT_ATOMS: atom_id res chain seq x y z
N GLN A 1 5.29 18.49 -78.91
CA GLN A 1 5.82 19.48 -77.96
C GLN A 1 5.63 18.95 -76.53
N THR A 2 6.73 18.88 -75.76
CA THR A 2 6.65 18.51 -74.33
C THR A 2 5.94 19.64 -73.58
N LYS A 3 4.79 19.37 -72.99
CA LYS A 3 3.99 20.37 -72.26
C LYS A 3 4.29 20.40 -70.75
N GLU A 4 5.00 19.39 -70.28
CA GLU A 4 5.31 19.24 -68.83
C GLU A 4 6.72 18.64 -68.65
N LEU A 5 7.50 19.22 -67.73
CA LEU A 5 8.81 18.75 -67.28
C LEU A 5 8.76 18.43 -65.79
N VAL A 6 9.01 17.18 -65.46
CA VAL A 6 9.05 16.73 -64.05
C VAL A 6 10.52 16.57 -63.62
N LEU A 7 10.95 17.33 -62.62
CA LEU A 7 12.30 17.33 -62.10
C LEU A 7 12.28 16.72 -60.66
N ASP A 8 13.30 15.96 -60.33
CA ASP A 8 13.52 15.48 -58.99
C ASP A 8 14.05 16.57 -58.03
N TYR A 9 13.98 16.38 -56.76
CA TYR A 9 14.36 17.38 -55.72
C TYR A 9 15.79 17.90 -55.85
N ASN A 10 16.70 17.12 -56.45
CA ASN A 10 18.10 17.45 -56.67
C ASN A 10 18.33 18.11 -58.04
N GLN A 11 17.33 18.18 -58.91
CA GLN A 11 17.35 18.78 -60.24
C GLN A 11 16.76 20.20 -60.24
N ASN A 12 17.02 20.96 -59.18
CA ASN A 12 16.44 22.28 -58.95
C ASN A 12 17.28 23.44 -59.59
N ASN A 13 18.31 23.08 -60.36
CA ASN A 13 19.09 23.99 -61.18
C ASN A 13 18.90 23.57 -62.63
N PHE A 14 18.34 24.43 -63.44
CA PHE A 14 18.07 24.16 -64.85
C PHE A 14 18.20 25.44 -65.67
N SER A 15 18.43 25.27 -66.97
CA SER A 15 18.50 26.38 -67.91
C SER A 15 17.63 26.12 -69.15
N PHE A 16 17.10 27.19 -69.72
CA PHE A 16 16.39 27.16 -70.95
C PHE A 16 17.13 27.98 -71.97
N GLU A 17 17.24 27.44 -73.19
CA GLU A 17 17.67 28.17 -74.35
C GLU A 17 16.46 28.26 -75.29
N PHE A 18 16.21 29.44 -75.84
CA PHE A 18 15.08 29.72 -76.68
C PHE A 18 15.49 30.43 -77.99
N THR A 19 14.77 30.15 -79.00
CA THR A 19 14.96 30.73 -80.34
C THR A 19 13.61 31.14 -80.93
N SER A 20 13.67 32.10 -81.88
CA SER A 20 12.56 32.55 -82.69
C SER A 20 12.59 31.90 -84.05
N THR A 21 11.43 31.55 -84.58
CA THR A 21 11.28 31.08 -85.97
C THR A 21 11.27 32.19 -87.02
N ASN A 22 11.45 33.45 -86.61
CA ASN A 22 11.62 34.59 -87.52
C ASN A 22 13.07 34.72 -87.97
N TYR A 23 13.30 34.37 -89.23
CA TYR A 23 14.67 34.39 -89.87
C TYR A 23 14.93 35.60 -90.72
N LEU A 24 14.02 36.58 -90.91
CA LEU A 24 14.17 37.72 -91.73
C LEU A 24 15.28 38.71 -91.20
N ASN A 25 15.32 38.94 -89.89
CA ASN A 25 16.33 39.69 -89.20
C ASN A 25 16.52 39.15 -87.77
N PRO A 26 17.22 38.02 -87.60
CA PRO A 26 17.32 37.30 -86.31
C PRO A 26 17.92 38.14 -85.19
N GLY A 27 18.84 39.10 -85.48
CA GLY A 27 19.49 39.96 -84.50
C GLY A 27 18.58 41.03 -83.87
N LYS A 28 17.43 41.31 -84.42
CA LYS A 28 16.42 42.26 -83.89
C LYS A 28 15.27 41.62 -83.14
N ASN A 29 15.23 40.31 -83.05
CA ASN A 29 14.17 39.62 -82.24
C ASN A 29 14.36 39.95 -80.80
N ARG A 30 13.24 40.15 -80.14
CA ARG A 30 13.16 40.33 -78.67
C ARG A 30 12.44 39.18 -78.05
N PHE A 31 12.81 38.88 -76.79
CA PHE A 31 12.16 37.82 -75.97
C PHE A 31 11.76 38.42 -74.65
N ARG A 32 10.62 37.99 -74.14
CA ARG A 32 10.26 38.19 -72.78
C ARG A 32 9.84 36.87 -72.16
N TYR A 33 10.36 36.57 -70.96
CA TYR A 33 10.08 35.33 -70.27
C TYR A 33 9.85 35.60 -68.80
N ARG A 34 9.21 34.66 -68.13
CA ARG A 34 9.16 34.58 -66.67
C ARG A 34 8.90 33.12 -66.25
N LEU A 35 9.37 32.79 -65.04
CA LEU A 35 8.94 31.59 -64.34
C LEU A 35 7.88 32.02 -63.35
N GLU A 36 6.59 31.75 -63.70
CA GLU A 36 5.44 32.11 -62.86
C GLU A 36 5.61 31.53 -61.43
N LYS A 37 5.27 32.28 -60.39
CA LYS A 37 5.49 31.99 -58.98
C LYS A 37 6.94 32.01 -58.46
N TYR A 38 7.89 32.32 -59.34
CA TYR A 38 9.31 32.49 -58.99
C TYR A 38 9.77 33.90 -59.34
N ASP A 39 9.50 34.35 -60.56
CA ASP A 39 9.81 35.70 -61.03
C ASP A 39 8.64 36.64 -60.76
N ASP A 40 8.92 37.80 -60.13
CA ASP A 40 7.91 38.82 -59.85
C ASP A 40 7.40 39.54 -61.12
N LYS A 41 8.24 39.63 -62.12
CA LYS A 41 8.00 40.43 -63.35
C LYS A 41 8.49 39.69 -64.57
N TRP A 42 7.97 40.11 -65.74
CA TRP A 42 8.49 39.71 -67.02
C TRP A 42 9.91 40.26 -67.21
N ILE A 43 10.83 39.41 -67.67
CA ILE A 43 12.21 39.75 -67.97
C ILE A 43 12.32 39.84 -69.47
N GLU A 44 12.75 40.99 -69.98
CA GLU A 44 12.99 41.18 -71.43
C GLU A 44 14.45 41.01 -71.75
N THR A 45 14.73 40.36 -72.90
CA THR A 45 16.06 40.12 -73.43
C THR A 45 16.06 40.19 -74.93
N ASP A 46 17.24 40.33 -75.51
CA ASP A 46 17.45 40.43 -76.93
C ASP A 46 18.02 39.14 -77.59
N ALA A 47 18.26 39.17 -78.90
CA ALA A 47 18.78 38.04 -79.64
C ALA A 47 20.17 37.58 -79.24
N SER A 48 20.95 38.38 -78.48
CA SER A 48 22.32 38.05 -78.02
C SER A 48 22.29 37.20 -76.75
N HIS A 49 21.24 37.32 -75.96
CA HIS A 49 21.06 36.62 -74.65
C HIS A 49 19.80 35.69 -74.69
N ARG A 50 19.97 34.52 -75.35
CA ARG A 50 18.86 33.54 -75.56
C ARG A 50 18.82 32.43 -74.57
N SER A 51 19.48 32.60 -73.41
CA SER A 51 19.44 31.58 -72.36
C SER A 51 19.12 32.20 -71.03
N VAL A 52 18.41 31.46 -70.19
CA VAL A 52 18.13 31.79 -68.79
C VAL A 52 18.43 30.60 -67.92
N SER A 53 19.07 30.85 -66.77
CA SER A 53 19.35 29.81 -65.77
C SER A 53 18.64 30.12 -64.49
N TYR A 54 17.95 29.14 -63.94
CA TYR A 54 17.33 29.16 -62.65
C TYR A 54 18.09 28.27 -61.69
N SER A 55 18.35 28.75 -60.49
CA SER A 55 19.17 28.06 -59.50
C SER A 55 18.41 27.94 -58.20
N LYS A 56 18.46 26.77 -57.53
CA LYS A 56 17.85 26.49 -56.25
C LYS A 56 16.33 26.78 -56.19
N VAL A 57 15.63 26.48 -57.29
CA VAL A 57 14.18 26.67 -57.35
C VAL A 57 13.51 25.75 -56.33
N PRO A 58 12.64 26.25 -55.43
CA PRO A 58 11.98 25.43 -54.40
C PRO A 58 11.09 24.38 -55.03
N LYS A 59 10.72 23.34 -54.20
CA LYS A 59 9.71 22.36 -54.61
C LYS A 59 8.39 23.06 -54.92
N GLY A 60 7.76 22.66 -56.01
CA GLY A 60 6.49 23.26 -56.41
C GLY A 60 6.17 23.03 -57.87
N THR A 61 5.07 23.64 -58.34
CA THR A 61 4.66 23.65 -59.75
C THR A 61 4.77 25.07 -60.25
N TYR A 62 5.53 25.22 -61.32
CA TYR A 62 5.84 26.48 -61.95
C TYR A 62 5.43 26.40 -63.42
N ASN A 63 5.16 27.56 -64.07
CA ASN A 63 4.98 27.67 -65.50
C ASN A 63 6.09 28.58 -66.06
N PHE A 64 6.95 28.03 -66.88
CA PHE A 64 7.88 28.86 -67.68
C PHE A 64 7.11 29.39 -68.86
N GLU A 65 6.98 30.69 -68.95
CA GLU A 65 6.25 31.44 -69.96
C GLU A 65 7.23 32.26 -70.79
N ILE A 66 7.11 32.18 -72.10
CA ILE A 66 7.92 32.93 -73.03
C ILE A 66 7.12 33.49 -74.19
N MET A 67 7.42 34.70 -74.61
CA MET A 67 6.89 35.33 -75.82
C MET A 67 8.05 35.90 -76.64
N THR A 68 7.94 35.85 -77.92
CA THR A 68 8.93 36.37 -78.89
C THR A 68 8.32 37.51 -79.68
N ALA A 69 9.10 38.58 -79.91
CA ALA A 69 8.69 39.66 -80.82
C ALA A 69 9.54 39.61 -82.07
N ASN A 70 8.94 39.94 -83.18
CA ASN A 70 9.65 40.07 -84.49
C ASN A 70 10.47 41.38 -84.56
N ASN A 71 11.13 41.60 -85.65
CA ASN A 71 11.91 42.80 -85.94
C ASN A 71 11.09 44.10 -85.92
N ASP A 72 9.80 44.06 -86.08
CA ASP A 72 8.84 45.18 -86.04
C ASP A 72 8.26 45.42 -84.64
N GLY A 73 8.68 44.62 -83.64
CA GLY A 73 8.24 44.75 -82.26
C GLY A 73 6.90 44.13 -81.97
N VAL A 74 6.25 43.33 -82.89
CA VAL A 74 5.03 42.67 -82.69
C VAL A 74 5.24 41.38 -81.90
N TRP A 75 4.58 41.27 -80.72
CA TRP A 75 4.66 40.09 -79.86
C TRP A 75 3.82 38.95 -80.38
N GLY A 76 4.40 37.75 -80.42
CA GLY A 76 3.71 36.53 -80.83
C GLY A 76 2.93 35.88 -79.68
N GLU A 77 2.41 34.66 -79.95
CA GLU A 77 1.66 33.91 -78.94
C GLU A 77 2.49 33.49 -77.75
N LEU A 78 1.86 33.40 -76.59
CA LEU A 78 2.44 32.89 -75.34
C LEU A 78 2.72 31.40 -75.47
N THR A 79 3.98 31.01 -75.26
CA THR A 79 4.34 29.60 -75.10
C THR A 79 4.64 29.33 -73.64
N SER A 80 4.03 28.27 -73.08
CA SER A 80 4.20 27.88 -71.70
C SER A 80 4.66 26.43 -71.56
N LEU A 81 5.57 26.19 -70.59
CA LEU A 81 6.04 24.87 -70.19
C LEU A 81 5.83 24.72 -68.69
N LYS A 82 5.03 23.72 -68.28
CA LYS A 82 4.80 23.39 -66.87
C LYS A 82 6.02 22.64 -66.29
N ILE A 83 6.53 23.10 -65.17
CA ILE A 83 7.68 22.50 -64.46
C ILE A 83 7.22 22.06 -63.07
N ILE A 84 7.42 20.79 -62.77
CA ILE A 84 7.11 20.24 -61.45
C ILE A 84 8.42 19.79 -60.77
N ILE A 85 8.77 20.40 -59.65
CA ILE A 85 9.91 19.99 -58.83
C ILE A 85 9.35 19.17 -57.66
N LYS A 86 9.68 17.87 -57.60
CA LYS A 86 9.24 16.96 -56.56
C LYS A 86 9.87 17.30 -55.19
N PRO A 87 9.15 17.04 -54.09
CA PRO A 87 9.71 17.16 -52.75
C PRO A 87 10.78 16.09 -52.50
N ALA A 88 11.72 16.37 -51.60
CA ALA A 88 12.67 15.37 -51.13
C ALA A 88 11.99 14.19 -50.48
N PRO A 89 12.46 12.94 -50.69
CA PRO A 89 11.82 11.73 -50.16
C PRO A 89 11.54 11.76 -48.64
N TRP A 90 12.49 12.33 -47.86
CA TRP A 90 12.37 12.46 -46.39
C TRP A 90 11.37 13.54 -45.94
N LEU A 91 10.90 14.40 -46.85
CA LEU A 91 9.85 15.39 -46.63
C LEU A 91 8.53 14.98 -47.29
N SER A 92 8.44 13.76 -47.76
CA SER A 92 7.20 13.22 -48.29
C SER A 92 6.20 12.95 -47.17
N ASN A 93 4.89 12.94 -47.48
CA ASN A 93 3.84 12.67 -46.49
C ASN A 93 4.03 11.29 -45.83
N TRP A 94 4.51 10.30 -46.59
CA TRP A 94 4.80 8.97 -46.06
C TRP A 94 5.96 8.98 -45.04
N ALA A 95 7.01 9.75 -45.30
CA ALA A 95 8.13 9.89 -44.36
C ALA A 95 7.67 10.54 -43.05
N ILE A 96 6.83 11.57 -43.13
CA ILE A 96 6.27 12.24 -41.93
C ILE A 96 5.44 11.24 -41.10
N VAL A 97 4.59 10.45 -41.75
CA VAL A 97 3.81 9.39 -41.06
C VAL A 97 4.73 8.37 -40.40
N ALA A 98 5.81 7.95 -41.09
CA ALA A 98 6.79 7.01 -40.53
C ALA A 98 7.49 7.60 -39.30
N TYR A 99 7.86 8.88 -39.30
CA TYR A 99 8.46 9.55 -38.14
C TYR A 99 7.50 9.63 -36.94
N ILE A 100 6.22 9.95 -37.19
CA ILE A 100 5.22 9.98 -36.13
C ILE A 100 5.04 8.58 -35.52
N LEU A 101 4.95 7.53 -36.33
CA LEU A 101 4.85 6.16 -35.85
C LEU A 101 6.07 5.73 -35.04
N LEU A 102 7.27 6.12 -35.47
CA LEU A 102 8.52 5.86 -34.75
C LEU A 102 8.49 6.52 -33.35
N VAL A 103 8.10 7.80 -33.29
CA VAL A 103 7.98 8.53 -32.01
C VAL A 103 6.96 7.87 -31.09
N LEU A 104 5.80 7.47 -31.61
CA LEU A 104 4.78 6.78 -30.83
C LEU A 104 5.28 5.43 -30.29
N LEU A 105 6.03 4.68 -31.11
CA LEU A 105 6.62 3.40 -30.69
C LEU A 105 7.65 3.59 -29.57
N ILE A 106 8.51 4.60 -29.68
CA ILE A 106 9.49 4.95 -28.62
C ILE A 106 8.74 5.34 -27.34
N LEU A 107 7.73 6.19 -27.43
CA LEU A 107 6.94 6.60 -26.29
C LEU A 107 6.24 5.41 -25.61
N TYR A 108 5.65 4.52 -26.40
CA TYR A 108 5.07 3.28 -25.90
C TYR A 108 6.10 2.40 -25.18
N ALA A 109 7.29 2.23 -25.76
CA ALA A 109 8.36 1.46 -25.14
C ALA A 109 8.82 2.07 -23.80
N LEU A 110 8.95 3.40 -23.73
CA LEU A 110 9.30 4.12 -22.51
C LEU A 110 8.23 3.94 -21.42
N ILE A 111 6.95 4.06 -21.77
CA ILE A 111 5.85 3.83 -20.82
C ILE A 111 5.85 2.38 -20.31
N ARG A 112 6.04 1.41 -21.21
CA ARG A 112 6.15 -0.02 -20.85
C ARG A 112 7.31 -0.26 -19.90
N TYR A 113 8.48 0.30 -20.21
CA TYR A 113 9.69 0.21 -19.38
C TYR A 113 9.46 0.83 -17.98
N TYR A 114 8.89 2.03 -17.92
CA TYR A 114 8.59 2.70 -16.67
C TYR A 114 7.60 1.90 -15.80
N ASN A 115 6.53 1.39 -16.40
CA ASN A 115 5.55 0.57 -15.71
C ASN A 115 6.15 -0.76 -15.20
N TYR A 116 7.05 -1.36 -15.97
CA TYR A 116 7.78 -2.55 -15.54
C TYR A 116 8.67 -2.26 -14.31
N GLN A 117 9.41 -1.16 -14.32
CA GLN A 117 10.25 -0.75 -13.19
C GLN A 117 9.41 -0.47 -11.92
N ARG A 118 8.27 0.17 -12.07
CA ARG A 118 7.35 0.40 -10.94
C ARG A 118 6.83 -0.90 -10.34
N LYS A 119 6.44 -1.86 -11.17
CA LYS A 119 5.99 -3.18 -10.70
C LYS A 119 7.11 -3.93 -9.97
N LEU A 120 8.32 -3.89 -10.50
CA LEU A 120 9.48 -4.55 -9.90
C LEU A 120 9.82 -3.95 -8.53
N LYS A 121 9.82 -2.61 -8.40
CA LYS A 121 10.03 -1.93 -7.12
C LYS A 121 8.95 -2.29 -6.09
N MET A 122 7.69 -2.34 -6.51
CA MET A 122 6.58 -2.74 -5.63
C MET A 122 6.74 -4.18 -5.16
N TYR A 123 7.15 -5.09 -6.06
CA TYR A 123 7.40 -6.49 -5.69
C TYR A 123 8.49 -6.61 -4.62
N TYR A 124 9.65 -5.96 -4.81
CA TYR A 124 10.72 -5.96 -3.80
C TYR A 124 10.31 -5.35 -2.48
N TYR A 125 9.55 -4.25 -2.51
CA TYR A 125 9.03 -3.63 -1.30
C TYR A 125 8.10 -4.57 -0.51
N LEU A 126 7.20 -5.28 -1.20
CA LEU A 126 6.31 -6.26 -0.55
C LEU A 126 7.09 -7.45 0.03
N GLU A 127 8.06 -7.98 -0.72
CA GLU A 127 8.91 -9.09 -0.26
C GLU A 127 9.73 -8.69 0.99
N GLU A 128 10.30 -7.49 1.00
CA GLU A 128 11.03 -6.97 2.16
C GLU A 128 10.12 -6.82 3.39
N ARG A 129 8.92 -6.28 3.22
CA ARG A 129 7.90 -6.19 4.26
C ARG A 129 7.50 -7.56 4.82
N GLU A 130 7.28 -8.53 3.96
CA GLU A 130 6.97 -9.90 4.40
C GLU A 130 8.14 -10.51 5.19
N ARG A 131 9.37 -10.24 4.76
CA ARG A 131 10.56 -10.73 5.47
C ARG A 131 10.70 -10.07 6.85
N GLU A 132 10.55 -8.74 6.93
CA GLU A 132 10.55 -8.00 8.20
C GLU A 132 9.50 -8.55 9.17
N GLN A 133 8.26 -8.72 8.72
CA GLN A 133 7.20 -9.29 9.55
C GLN A 133 7.50 -10.71 10.03
N LYS A 134 8.11 -11.55 9.20
CA LYS A 134 8.53 -12.90 9.60
C LYS A 134 9.66 -12.87 10.63
N GLU A 135 10.61 -11.95 10.48
CA GLU A 135 11.72 -11.77 11.43
C GLU A 135 11.20 -11.24 12.78
N GLU A 136 10.32 -10.23 12.78
CA GLU A 136 9.66 -9.72 13.99
C GLU A 136 8.88 -10.83 14.72
N TYR A 137 8.08 -11.59 13.96
CA TYR A 137 7.35 -12.74 14.53
C TYR A 137 8.29 -13.78 15.14
N HIS A 138 9.39 -14.11 14.46
CA HIS A 138 10.39 -15.07 14.95
C HIS A 138 11.08 -14.56 16.22
N GLN A 139 11.47 -13.29 16.28
CA GLN A 139 12.06 -12.66 17.46
C GLN A 139 11.09 -12.66 18.66
N ALA A 140 9.83 -12.31 18.40
CA ALA A 140 8.79 -12.37 19.43
C ALA A 140 8.61 -13.81 19.96
N GLN A 141 8.67 -14.81 19.08
CA GLN A 141 8.59 -16.23 19.46
C GLN A 141 9.79 -16.67 20.31
N LEU A 142 11.01 -16.27 19.96
CA LEU A 142 12.22 -16.56 20.76
C LEU A 142 12.14 -15.94 22.13
N THR A 143 11.75 -14.68 22.21
CA THR A 143 11.55 -13.95 23.47
C THR A 143 10.50 -14.64 24.34
N PHE A 144 9.41 -15.09 23.74
CA PHE A 144 8.39 -15.87 24.43
C PHE A 144 8.94 -17.16 25.06
N PHE A 145 9.67 -17.98 24.28
CA PHE A 145 10.24 -19.22 24.82
C PHE A 145 11.26 -18.96 25.95
N THR A 146 12.01 -17.87 25.86
CA THR A 146 12.92 -17.46 26.92
C THR A 146 12.16 -17.11 28.20
N ASN A 147 11.09 -16.33 28.08
CA ASN A 147 10.25 -15.93 29.20
C ASN A 147 9.53 -17.13 29.83
N VAL A 148 8.92 -18.00 29.02
CA VAL A 148 8.28 -19.23 29.50
C VAL A 148 9.27 -20.13 30.23
N SER A 149 10.49 -20.27 29.73
CA SER A 149 11.54 -21.07 30.37
C SER A 149 11.92 -20.48 31.71
N HIS A 150 12.00 -19.17 31.82
CA HIS A 150 12.26 -18.48 33.10
C HIS A 150 11.09 -18.68 34.07
N ASP A 151 9.86 -18.53 33.60
CA ASP A 151 8.63 -18.66 34.40
C ASP A 151 8.43 -20.12 34.90
N PHE A 152 8.92 -21.13 34.18
CA PHE A 152 8.98 -22.51 34.64
C PHE A 152 10.08 -22.76 35.65
N ARG A 153 11.26 -22.15 35.46
CA ARG A 153 12.42 -22.37 36.34
C ARG A 153 12.13 -21.93 37.76
N THR A 154 11.45 -20.80 37.96
CA THR A 154 11.17 -20.25 39.28
C THR A 154 10.36 -21.18 40.18
N PRO A 155 9.14 -21.66 39.80
CA PRO A 155 8.38 -22.59 40.66
C PRO A 155 9.12 -23.94 40.81
N LEU A 156 9.81 -24.41 39.78
CA LEU A 156 10.57 -25.66 39.85
C LEU A 156 11.71 -25.56 40.87
N SER A 157 12.44 -24.43 40.89
CA SER A 157 13.51 -24.20 41.89
C SER A 157 12.94 -24.11 43.32
N LEU A 158 11.76 -23.51 43.50
CA LEU A 158 11.09 -23.45 44.81
C LEU A 158 10.61 -24.83 45.29
N ILE A 159 10.11 -25.66 44.35
CA ILE A 159 9.76 -27.07 44.63
C ILE A 159 11.01 -27.81 45.08
N LEU A 160 12.12 -27.72 44.36
CA LEU A 160 13.36 -28.39 44.71
C LEU A 160 13.91 -27.91 46.07
N ALA A 161 13.89 -26.58 46.33
CA ALA A 161 14.31 -26.00 47.59
C ALA A 161 13.45 -26.45 48.79
N ALA A 162 12.14 -26.66 48.60
CA ALA A 162 11.25 -27.14 49.65
C ALA A 162 11.40 -28.64 49.92
N LEU A 163 11.88 -29.41 48.93
CA LEU A 163 12.13 -30.85 49.08
C LEU A 163 13.33 -31.15 49.99
N GLU A 164 14.36 -30.33 50.00
CA GLU A 164 15.58 -30.55 50.80
C GLU A 164 15.29 -30.64 52.31
N PRO A 165 14.56 -29.68 52.97
CA PRO A 165 14.16 -29.81 54.36
C PRO A 165 13.31 -31.00 54.67
N ILE A 166 12.39 -31.39 53.75
CA ILE A 166 11.50 -32.55 53.91
C ILE A 166 12.33 -33.84 53.92
N LYS A 167 13.32 -33.98 53.02
CA LYS A 167 14.26 -35.11 52.99
C LYS A 167 15.08 -35.21 54.27
N ALA A 168 15.41 -34.04 54.90
CA ALA A 168 16.11 -34.00 56.17
C ALA A 168 15.18 -34.26 57.38
N GLY A 169 13.96 -34.73 57.20
CA GLY A 169 12.99 -35.07 58.26
C GLY A 169 12.12 -33.93 58.76
N ASN A 170 12.22 -32.74 58.17
CA ASN A 170 11.39 -31.60 58.58
C ASN A 170 10.05 -31.59 57.78
N LEU A 171 9.04 -32.25 58.29
CA LEU A 171 7.70 -32.34 57.72
C LEU A 171 6.79 -31.15 58.05
N ALA A 172 7.35 -29.95 58.22
CA ALA A 172 6.53 -28.77 58.50
C ALA A 172 5.56 -28.49 57.37
N GLY A 173 4.28 -28.29 57.67
CA GLY A 173 3.21 -28.02 56.68
C GLY A 173 3.50 -26.85 55.74
N LYS A 174 4.35 -25.91 56.19
CA LYS A 174 4.87 -24.82 55.37
C LYS A 174 5.56 -25.30 54.07
N TYR A 175 6.38 -26.34 54.13
CA TYR A 175 7.09 -26.85 52.95
C TYR A 175 6.15 -27.60 52.01
N ILE A 176 5.16 -28.33 52.57
CA ILE A 176 4.14 -29.00 51.79
C ILE A 176 3.28 -27.99 51.02
N SER A 177 2.87 -26.88 51.66
CA SER A 177 2.11 -25.82 50.98
C SER A 177 2.92 -25.11 49.90
N ILE A 178 4.23 -24.90 50.09
CA ILE A 178 5.11 -24.36 49.05
C ILE A 178 5.16 -25.29 47.85
N LEU A 179 5.30 -26.60 48.05
CA LEU A 179 5.31 -27.59 46.97
C LEU A 179 3.98 -27.58 46.20
N GLU A 180 2.88 -27.61 46.90
CA GLU A 180 1.53 -27.66 46.28
C GLU A 180 1.25 -26.38 45.50
N ASN A 181 1.50 -25.23 46.03
CA ASN A 181 1.27 -23.94 45.36
C ASN A 181 2.14 -23.79 44.10
N ASN A 182 3.42 -24.18 44.19
CA ASN A 182 4.28 -24.09 42.99
C ASN A 182 4.00 -25.18 41.96
N ALA A 183 3.58 -26.35 42.35
CA ALA A 183 3.11 -27.39 41.41
C ALA A 183 1.82 -26.95 40.68
N LYS A 184 0.83 -26.38 41.38
CA LYS A 184 -0.38 -25.78 40.80
C LYS A 184 -0.04 -24.69 39.82
N ARG A 185 0.93 -23.79 40.17
CA ARG A 185 1.39 -22.71 39.33
C ARG A 185 2.06 -23.25 38.03
N LEU A 186 2.90 -24.29 38.16
CA LEU A 186 3.54 -24.91 37.00
C LEU A 186 2.49 -25.53 36.06
N LEU A 187 1.48 -26.21 36.61
CA LEU A 187 0.38 -26.79 35.84
C LEU A 187 -0.42 -25.70 35.10
N ALA A 188 -0.67 -24.57 35.73
CA ALA A 188 -1.35 -23.43 35.11
C ALA A 188 -0.53 -22.90 33.89
N LEU A 189 0.77 -22.71 34.06
CA LEU A 189 1.67 -22.28 32.97
C LEU A 189 1.70 -23.28 31.81
N VAL A 190 1.73 -24.59 32.09
CA VAL A 190 1.64 -25.62 31.05
C VAL A 190 0.32 -25.49 30.27
N ASN A 191 -0.78 -25.33 30.98
CA ASN A 191 -2.10 -25.18 30.35
C ASN A 191 -2.17 -23.92 29.49
N GLU A 192 -1.64 -22.77 29.95
CA GLU A 192 -1.54 -21.53 29.14
C GLU A 192 -0.79 -21.76 27.83
N VAL A 193 0.36 -22.47 27.85
CA VAL A 193 1.14 -22.78 26.65
C VAL A 193 0.38 -23.70 25.70
N MET A 194 -0.33 -24.71 26.23
CA MET A 194 -1.14 -25.63 25.44
C MET A 194 -2.33 -24.95 24.78
N ASP A 195 -3.01 -24.06 25.51
CA ASP A 195 -4.09 -23.23 24.99
C ASP A 195 -3.62 -22.32 23.87
N PHE A 196 -2.46 -21.69 24.08
CA PHE A 196 -1.83 -20.84 23.06
C PHE A 196 -1.51 -21.63 21.78
N ARG A 197 -0.96 -22.84 21.88
CA ARG A 197 -0.76 -23.72 20.72
C ARG A 197 -2.07 -24.08 20.00
N SER A 198 -3.14 -24.29 20.75
CA SER A 198 -4.46 -24.62 20.20
C SER A 198 -5.04 -23.43 19.42
N LEU A 199 -4.83 -22.20 19.90
CA LEU A 199 -5.19 -20.96 19.21
C LEU A 199 -4.39 -20.75 17.90
N GLN A 200 -3.06 -21.01 17.93
CA GLN A 200 -2.23 -20.92 16.72
C GLN A 200 -2.68 -21.82 15.59
N ASN A 201 -3.18 -22.99 15.93
CA ASN A 201 -3.59 -24.01 14.95
C ASN A 201 -5.05 -23.85 14.49
N ASN A 202 -5.73 -22.76 14.84
CA ASN A 202 -7.17 -22.54 14.55
C ASN A 202 -8.06 -23.76 14.95
N LYS A 203 -7.67 -24.51 16.00
CA LYS A 203 -8.37 -25.73 16.43
C LYS A 203 -9.46 -25.49 17.49
N ILE A 204 -9.66 -24.25 17.89
CA ILE A 204 -10.71 -23.96 18.88
C ILE A 204 -12.07 -24.06 18.19
N LYS A 205 -12.86 -25.01 18.63
CA LYS A 205 -14.28 -25.16 18.27
C LYS A 205 -15.09 -24.52 19.35
N LEU A 206 -15.94 -23.54 19.00
CA LEU A 206 -16.88 -22.95 19.94
C LEU A 206 -17.92 -23.98 20.35
N ASN A 207 -18.08 -24.17 21.65
CA ASN A 207 -19.16 -24.99 22.26
C ASN A 207 -20.22 -24.07 22.86
N ILE A 208 -21.09 -23.56 22.01
CA ILE A 208 -22.13 -22.59 22.42
C ILE A 208 -23.28 -23.33 23.09
N GLN A 209 -23.63 -22.90 24.29
CA GLN A 209 -24.71 -23.47 25.11
C GLN A 209 -25.58 -22.34 25.66
N ILE A 210 -26.85 -22.70 25.98
CA ILE A 210 -27.74 -21.78 26.70
C ILE A 210 -27.31 -21.74 28.17
N GLY A 211 -27.21 -20.51 28.72
CA GLY A 211 -26.86 -20.32 30.12
C GLY A 211 -27.34 -18.97 30.65
N ASN A 212 -27.49 -18.92 31.99
CA ASN A 212 -27.76 -17.65 32.68
C ASN A 212 -26.46 -16.87 32.83
N TRP A 213 -26.36 -15.73 32.12
CA TRP A 213 -25.17 -14.91 32.10
C TRP A 213 -24.84 -14.29 33.48
N ASN A 214 -25.85 -13.72 34.14
CA ASN A 214 -25.65 -13.10 35.46
C ASN A 214 -25.18 -14.13 36.50
N GLN A 215 -25.84 -15.31 36.53
CA GLN A 215 -25.41 -16.39 37.42
C GLN A 215 -23.97 -16.84 37.11
N PHE A 216 -23.63 -17.01 35.84
CA PHE A 216 -22.29 -17.38 35.41
C PHE A 216 -21.24 -16.35 35.88
N VAL A 217 -21.52 -15.05 35.74
CA VAL A 217 -20.61 -14.00 36.22
C VAL A 217 -20.52 -14.02 37.75
N SER A 218 -21.61 -14.15 38.46
CA SER A 218 -21.64 -14.23 39.90
C SER A 218 -20.80 -15.38 40.46
N ASP A 219 -21.00 -16.58 39.91
CA ASP A 219 -20.29 -17.79 40.36
C ASP A 219 -18.75 -17.62 40.21
N ASN A 220 -18.28 -17.13 39.04
CA ASN A 220 -16.86 -16.94 38.81
C ASN A 220 -16.26 -15.76 39.58
N CYS A 221 -17.04 -14.72 39.87
CA CYS A 221 -16.60 -13.57 40.63
C CYS A 221 -16.50 -13.85 42.12
N SER A 222 -17.31 -14.79 42.65
CA SER A 222 -17.33 -15.15 44.10
C SER A 222 -15.98 -15.67 44.58
N ASP A 223 -15.23 -16.39 43.74
CA ASP A 223 -13.92 -16.96 44.07
C ASP A 223 -12.84 -15.89 44.40
N PHE A 224 -13.06 -14.64 44.00
CA PHE A 224 -12.14 -13.55 44.27
C PHE A 224 -12.43 -12.76 45.55
N SER A 225 -13.54 -13.04 46.24
CA SER A 225 -13.96 -12.31 47.45
C SER A 225 -12.91 -12.42 48.57
N GLU A 226 -12.40 -13.61 48.84
CA GLU A 226 -11.36 -13.85 49.85
C GLU A 226 -10.06 -13.13 49.48
N SER A 227 -9.66 -13.15 48.23
CA SER A 227 -8.49 -12.42 47.74
C SER A 227 -8.64 -10.91 47.88
N ALA A 228 -9.85 -10.37 47.70
CA ALA A 228 -10.16 -8.97 47.89
C ALA A 228 -10.00 -8.54 49.37
N GLU A 229 -10.54 -9.36 50.28
CA GLU A 229 -10.39 -9.12 51.73
C GLU A 229 -8.92 -9.16 52.18
N GLN A 230 -8.17 -10.18 51.71
CA GLN A 230 -6.75 -10.32 52.08
C GLN A 230 -5.90 -9.12 51.59
N LYS A 231 -6.22 -8.59 50.43
CA LYS A 231 -5.54 -7.41 49.82
C LYS A 231 -6.17 -6.07 50.21
N ARG A 232 -7.24 -6.06 51.03
CA ARG A 232 -8.03 -4.86 51.37
C ARG A 232 -8.49 -4.08 50.12
N ILE A 233 -8.83 -4.79 49.06
CA ILE A 233 -9.38 -4.20 47.80
C ILE A 233 -10.89 -4.10 47.95
N ARG A 234 -11.45 -2.94 47.60
CA ARG A 234 -12.92 -2.78 47.51
C ARG A 234 -13.42 -3.49 46.24
N TYR A 235 -13.99 -4.66 46.38
CA TYR A 235 -14.48 -5.50 45.31
C TYR A 235 -16.00 -5.46 45.24
N THR A 236 -16.55 -5.07 44.06
CA THR A 236 -18.02 -5.00 43.87
C THR A 236 -18.37 -5.66 42.54
N VAL A 237 -19.51 -6.40 42.58
CA VAL A 237 -20.10 -7.05 41.39
C VAL A 237 -21.51 -6.52 41.23
N GLU A 238 -21.76 -5.74 40.20
CA GLU A 238 -23.07 -5.16 39.89
C GLU A 238 -23.62 -5.82 38.63
N GLN A 239 -24.86 -6.30 38.76
CA GLN A 239 -25.50 -7.03 37.67
C GLN A 239 -26.76 -6.28 37.19
N ASP A 240 -26.86 -6.08 35.86
CA ASP A 240 -28.06 -5.51 35.25
C ASP A 240 -29.21 -6.56 35.28
N PRO A 241 -30.29 -6.30 36.02
CA PRO A 241 -31.41 -7.22 36.12
C PRO A 241 -32.22 -7.36 34.83
N SER A 242 -32.03 -6.43 33.87
CA SER A 242 -32.71 -6.48 32.57
C SER A 242 -32.09 -7.49 31.60
N ILE A 243 -30.92 -8.06 31.95
CA ILE A 243 -30.31 -9.14 31.16
C ILE A 243 -31.17 -10.40 31.27
N ALA A 244 -31.63 -10.90 30.13
CA ALA A 244 -32.43 -12.12 30.06
C ALA A 244 -31.72 -13.33 30.68
N ALA A 245 -32.45 -14.24 31.28
CA ALA A 245 -31.89 -15.41 31.95
C ALA A 245 -31.15 -16.38 31.00
N ASN A 246 -31.47 -16.36 29.72
CA ASN A 246 -30.95 -17.33 28.76
C ASN A 246 -30.23 -16.65 27.61
N TYR A 247 -28.92 -16.80 27.57
CA TYR A 247 -28.06 -16.37 26.47
C TYR A 247 -27.27 -17.56 25.89
N TYR A 248 -26.88 -17.43 24.62
CA TYR A 248 -26.02 -18.39 23.93
C TYR A 248 -24.55 -17.95 24.02
N PHE A 249 -23.73 -18.69 24.77
CA PHE A 249 -22.31 -18.44 24.90
C PHE A 249 -21.55 -19.74 25.20
N ASP A 250 -20.20 -19.67 24.93
CA ASP A 250 -19.30 -20.75 25.34
C ASP A 250 -18.81 -20.48 26.77
N LYS A 251 -19.33 -21.25 27.72
CA LYS A 251 -19.02 -21.10 29.17
C LYS A 251 -17.50 -21.17 29.43
N LYS A 252 -16.81 -22.15 28.81
CA LYS A 252 -15.37 -22.35 29.05
C LYS A 252 -14.52 -21.19 28.53
N ILE A 253 -14.83 -20.65 27.34
CA ILE A 253 -14.13 -19.51 26.78
C ILE A 253 -14.41 -18.25 27.58
N MET A 254 -15.66 -18.01 27.93
CA MET A 254 -16.03 -16.82 28.73
C MET A 254 -15.46 -16.87 30.16
N GLU A 255 -15.43 -18.04 30.79
CA GLU A 255 -14.76 -18.25 32.07
C GLU A 255 -13.28 -17.87 31.98
N LYS A 256 -12.60 -18.35 30.95
CA LYS A 256 -11.19 -18.05 30.72
C LYS A 256 -10.93 -16.57 30.52
N ILE A 257 -11.77 -15.89 29.74
CA ILE A 257 -11.69 -14.44 29.52
C ILE A 257 -11.89 -13.70 30.84
N LEU A 258 -12.95 -14.03 31.57
CA LEU A 258 -13.29 -13.40 32.87
C LEU A 258 -12.18 -13.58 33.90
N LEU A 259 -11.67 -14.80 34.04
CA LEU A 259 -10.58 -15.10 34.97
C LEU A 259 -9.26 -14.39 34.60
N ASN A 260 -8.93 -14.31 33.33
CA ASN A 260 -7.75 -13.56 32.87
C ASN A 260 -7.86 -12.08 33.21
N LEU A 261 -9.01 -11.46 32.96
CA LEU A 261 -9.23 -10.04 33.24
C LEU A 261 -9.22 -9.77 34.73
N LEU A 262 -9.91 -10.61 35.55
CA LEU A 262 -9.91 -10.47 37.00
C LEU A 262 -8.53 -10.68 37.61
N ASN A 263 -7.80 -11.72 37.20
CA ASN A 263 -6.43 -11.94 37.66
C ASN A 263 -5.52 -10.75 37.37
N ASN A 264 -5.66 -10.14 36.20
CA ASN A 264 -4.93 -8.91 35.87
C ASN A 264 -5.35 -7.74 36.77
N ALA A 265 -6.64 -7.52 36.97
CA ALA A 265 -7.15 -6.47 37.85
C ALA A 265 -6.60 -6.64 39.28
N PHE A 266 -6.70 -7.83 39.85
CA PHE A 266 -6.17 -8.13 41.22
C PHE A 266 -4.65 -8.08 41.31
N LYS A 267 -3.94 -8.35 40.21
CA LYS A 267 -2.47 -8.29 40.13
C LYS A 267 -1.97 -6.87 40.13
N TYR A 268 -2.61 -5.98 39.41
CA TYR A 268 -2.13 -4.61 39.17
C TYR A 268 -2.80 -3.56 40.07
N THR A 269 -3.85 -3.93 40.81
CA THR A 269 -4.47 -3.03 41.78
C THR A 269 -3.72 -3.09 43.09
N PRO A 270 -3.23 -1.95 43.65
CA PRO A 270 -2.59 -1.91 44.93
C PRO A 270 -3.55 -2.15 46.12
N GLU A 271 -3.01 -2.44 47.28
CA GLU A 271 -3.77 -2.54 48.53
C GLU A 271 -4.58 -1.25 48.77
N GLY A 272 -5.82 -1.38 49.17
CA GLY A 272 -6.77 -0.27 49.40
C GLY A 272 -7.42 0.28 48.10
N GLY A 273 -7.07 -0.26 46.92
CA GLY A 273 -7.71 0.10 45.67
C GLY A 273 -9.12 -0.42 45.50
N TYR A 274 -9.69 -0.31 44.29
CA TYR A 274 -11.00 -0.87 43.99
C TYR A 274 -10.96 -1.68 42.69
N ILE A 275 -11.85 -2.70 42.62
CA ILE A 275 -12.17 -3.47 41.42
C ILE A 275 -13.68 -3.57 41.32
N LYS A 276 -14.25 -3.20 40.19
CA LYS A 276 -15.69 -3.25 39.94
C LYS A 276 -15.97 -4.11 38.69
N VAL A 277 -16.89 -5.06 38.80
CA VAL A 277 -17.38 -5.85 37.69
C VAL A 277 -18.83 -5.47 37.46
N GLU A 278 -19.19 -5.12 36.23
CA GLU A 278 -20.52 -4.71 35.83
C GLU A 278 -21.02 -5.51 34.65
N THR A 279 -22.23 -6.01 34.68
CA THR A 279 -22.92 -6.54 33.50
C THR A 279 -23.88 -5.49 32.95
N LEU A 280 -23.92 -5.31 31.64
CA LEU A 280 -24.77 -4.34 30.97
C LEU A 280 -25.62 -5.04 29.91
N SER A 281 -26.92 -4.71 29.87
CA SER A 281 -27.82 -5.21 28.82
C SER A 281 -27.55 -4.64 27.45
N ASP A 282 -26.91 -3.48 27.40
CA ASP A 282 -26.42 -2.85 26.18
C ASP A 282 -25.08 -2.13 26.41
N ILE A 283 -24.01 -2.67 25.89
CA ILE A 283 -22.66 -2.10 26.03
C ILE A 283 -22.52 -0.70 25.42
N ARG A 284 -23.40 -0.30 24.50
CA ARG A 284 -23.39 1.06 23.90
C ARG A 284 -23.71 2.15 24.93
N ASN A 285 -24.38 1.78 26.02
CA ASN A 285 -24.69 2.68 27.14
C ASN A 285 -23.48 2.95 28.05
N PHE A 286 -22.42 2.18 27.88
CA PHE A 286 -21.19 2.37 28.66
C PHE A 286 -20.35 3.54 28.08
N THR A 287 -20.06 4.51 28.94
CA THR A 287 -19.15 5.61 28.60
C THR A 287 -17.90 5.51 29.43
N SER A 288 -16.77 5.22 28.81
CA SER A 288 -15.47 5.24 29.48
C SER A 288 -15.06 6.67 29.83
N THR A 289 -14.64 6.89 31.05
CA THR A 289 -14.07 8.16 31.53
C THR A 289 -12.56 8.30 31.19
N HIS A 290 -11.94 7.23 30.69
CA HIS A 290 -10.51 7.24 30.35
C HIS A 290 -10.25 7.91 29.01
N ALA A 291 -9.19 8.75 28.94
CA ALA A 291 -8.79 9.45 27.71
C ALA A 291 -8.27 8.48 26.63
N ASN A 292 -7.52 7.48 27.06
CA ASN A 292 -6.91 6.47 26.17
C ASN A 292 -7.82 5.27 26.03
N LYS A 293 -8.32 4.99 24.82
CA LYS A 293 -9.19 3.85 24.55
C LYS A 293 -8.89 3.23 23.19
N ILE A 294 -9.02 1.91 23.12
CA ILE A 294 -9.09 1.17 21.85
C ILE A 294 -10.49 0.61 21.71
N ILE A 295 -11.08 0.79 20.55
CA ILE A 295 -12.35 0.18 20.18
C ILE A 295 -12.06 -0.84 19.08
N ILE A 296 -12.24 -2.12 19.40
CA ILE A 296 -12.13 -3.22 18.43
C ILE A 296 -13.55 -3.67 18.13
N GLN A 297 -14.04 -3.37 16.93
CA GLN A 297 -15.36 -3.78 16.46
C GLN A 297 -15.23 -4.95 15.47
N SER A 298 -16.03 -5.98 15.71
CA SER A 298 -16.15 -7.12 14.81
C SER A 298 -17.64 -7.36 14.50
N GLY A 299 -18.05 -7.11 13.26
CA GLY A 299 -19.43 -7.39 12.80
C GLY A 299 -20.33 -6.15 12.64
N ASN A 300 -21.59 -6.38 12.19
CA ASN A 300 -22.58 -5.32 11.95
C ASN A 300 -23.17 -4.77 13.26
N GLU A 301 -23.22 -3.46 13.38
CA GLU A 301 -23.70 -2.68 14.55
C GLU A 301 -25.18 -2.87 14.94
N THR A 302 -25.93 -3.68 14.22
CA THR A 302 -27.40 -3.79 14.38
C THR A 302 -27.88 -4.79 15.44
N ARG A 303 -26.95 -5.46 16.14
CA ARG A 303 -27.34 -6.46 17.18
C ARG A 303 -27.25 -5.86 18.57
N ASN A 304 -28.21 -6.19 19.42
CA ASN A 304 -28.11 -5.91 20.84
C ASN A 304 -26.95 -6.69 21.44
N LEU A 305 -25.91 -5.96 21.89
CA LEU A 305 -24.72 -6.52 22.49
C LEU A 305 -24.79 -6.28 24.00
N PHE A 306 -24.96 -7.34 24.80
CA PHE A 306 -24.72 -7.22 26.22
C PHE A 306 -23.22 -7.07 26.51
N GLY A 307 -22.90 -6.43 27.62
CA GLY A 307 -21.50 -6.11 27.98
C GLY A 307 -21.10 -6.70 29.33
N LEU A 308 -19.81 -6.96 29.43
CA LEU A 308 -19.11 -7.17 30.70
C LEU A 308 -18.03 -6.08 30.83
N VAL A 309 -18.09 -5.32 31.91
CA VAL A 309 -17.13 -4.26 32.20
C VAL A 309 -16.38 -4.61 33.48
N ILE A 310 -15.05 -4.56 33.42
CA ILE A 310 -14.19 -4.72 34.58
C ILE A 310 -13.37 -3.44 34.71
N SER A 311 -13.53 -2.77 35.83
CA SER A 311 -12.83 -1.52 36.13
C SER A 311 -11.95 -1.73 37.36
N ASP A 312 -10.71 -1.28 37.29
CA ASP A 312 -9.74 -1.32 38.38
C ASP A 312 -9.09 0.04 38.60
N SER A 313 -8.55 0.24 39.79
CA SER A 313 -7.77 1.42 40.16
C SER A 313 -6.25 1.15 40.20
N GLY A 314 -5.80 0.24 39.35
CA GLY A 314 -4.40 -0.15 39.22
C GLY A 314 -3.52 0.90 38.57
N VAL A 315 -2.29 0.51 38.26
CA VAL A 315 -1.25 1.39 37.68
C VAL A 315 -1.61 1.94 36.27
N GLY A 316 -2.65 1.39 35.63
CA GLY A 316 -3.08 1.77 34.30
C GLY A 316 -2.13 1.29 33.20
N ILE A 317 -2.46 1.67 31.95
CA ILE A 317 -1.69 1.30 30.75
C ILE A 317 -1.35 2.58 29.99
N SER A 318 -0.09 2.74 29.61
CA SER A 318 0.36 3.91 28.85
C SER A 318 -0.26 3.94 27.45
N GLU A 319 -0.40 5.13 26.87
CA GLU A 319 -0.94 5.31 25.52
C GLU A 319 -0.14 4.53 24.47
N ALA A 320 1.17 4.48 24.60
CA ALA A 320 2.04 3.72 23.71
C ALA A 320 1.79 2.21 23.80
N SER A 321 1.55 1.70 25.02
CA SER A 321 1.37 0.27 25.28
C SER A 321 -0.05 -0.22 24.94
N ILE A 322 -1.07 0.63 25.11
CA ILE A 322 -2.49 0.19 24.98
C ILE A 322 -2.81 -0.38 23.59
N ARG A 323 -2.11 0.05 22.56
CA ARG A 323 -2.31 -0.44 21.17
C ARG A 323 -1.79 -1.86 20.98
N HIS A 324 -0.87 -2.29 21.84
CA HIS A 324 -0.13 -3.56 21.71
C HIS A 324 -0.55 -4.62 22.73
N ILE A 325 -1.40 -4.29 23.72
CA ILE A 325 -1.76 -5.23 24.82
C ILE A 325 -2.46 -6.50 24.35
N PHE A 326 -3.07 -6.49 23.18
CA PHE A 326 -3.69 -7.68 22.57
C PHE A 326 -2.77 -8.39 21.55
N GLU A 327 -1.56 -7.84 21.35
CA GLU A 327 -0.59 -8.51 20.51
C GLU A 327 0.06 -9.68 21.25
N ARG A 328 0.28 -10.75 20.52
CA ARG A 328 0.90 -11.96 21.09
C ARG A 328 2.31 -11.65 21.59
N TYR A 329 2.63 -12.16 22.77
CA TYR A 329 3.94 -12.01 23.42
C TYR A 329 4.27 -10.60 23.94
N TYR A 330 3.35 -9.64 23.77
CA TYR A 330 3.59 -8.27 24.22
C TYR A 330 3.51 -8.20 25.75
N ARG A 331 4.48 -7.52 26.34
CA ARG A 331 4.52 -7.18 27.77
C ARG A 331 4.92 -5.73 27.92
N VAL A 332 4.24 -5.01 28.79
CA VAL A 332 4.66 -3.65 29.15
C VAL A 332 5.96 -3.75 29.95
N SER A 333 7.05 -3.18 29.40
CA SER A 333 8.34 -3.08 30.11
C SER A 333 8.22 -2.01 31.21
N GLU A 334 8.09 -2.40 32.45
CA GLU A 334 8.08 -1.48 33.54
C GLU A 334 9.50 -1.09 33.93
N SER A 335 9.73 0.23 34.02
CA SER A 335 10.97 0.84 34.51
C SER A 335 11.14 0.81 36.05
N SER A 336 10.22 0.24 36.78
CA SER A 336 10.22 0.15 38.25
C SER A 336 10.28 -1.31 38.68
N GLY A 337 11.38 -1.72 39.19
CA GLY A 337 11.94 -2.93 39.81
C GLY A 337 11.06 -4.05 40.38
N THR A 338 9.77 -4.09 40.17
CA THR A 338 8.90 -5.21 40.54
C THR A 338 8.60 -6.04 39.28
N GLN A 339 9.33 -7.14 39.11
CA GLN A 339 9.06 -8.17 38.12
C GLN A 339 7.69 -8.81 38.40
N HIS A 340 6.63 -8.24 37.88
CA HIS A 340 5.36 -8.96 37.81
C HIS A 340 5.46 -10.07 36.77
N LEU A 341 5.58 -11.31 37.23
CA LEU A 341 5.60 -12.52 36.41
C LEU A 341 4.30 -12.70 35.61
N GLY A 342 4.44 -12.92 34.32
CA GLY A 342 3.31 -13.25 33.43
C GLY A 342 3.82 -13.59 32.02
N SER A 343 3.14 -14.53 31.35
CA SER A 343 3.54 -15.09 30.07
C SER A 343 3.38 -14.13 28.85
N GLY A 344 2.58 -13.06 29.00
CA GLY A 344 2.19 -12.18 27.89
C GLY A 344 1.21 -12.82 26.89
N ILE A 345 0.50 -13.85 27.33
CA ILE A 345 -0.47 -14.62 26.49
C ILE A 345 -1.91 -14.30 26.89
N GLY A 346 -2.16 -13.89 28.14
CA GLY A 346 -3.51 -13.85 28.73
C GLY A 346 -4.50 -12.91 28.02
N LEU A 347 -4.04 -11.85 27.36
CA LEU A 347 -4.89 -10.89 26.63
C LEU A 347 -4.85 -11.10 25.11
N ALA A 348 -3.97 -11.91 24.57
CA ALA A 348 -3.75 -12.15 23.14
C ALA A 348 -4.74 -13.15 22.52
#